data_916a91af9443b52e6b6d1eed05be459d
#
_entry.id   916a91af9443b52e6b6d1eed05be459d
#
_cell.length_a   1.000
_cell.length_b   1.000
_cell.length_c   1.000
_cell.angle_alpha   90.00
_cell.angle_beta   90.00
_cell.angle_gamma   90.00
#
_symmetry.space_group_name_H-M   'P 1'
#
loop_
_entity.id
_entity.type
_entity.pdbx_description
1 polymer ?
#
loop_
_entity_poly.entity_id
_entity_poly.type
_entity_poly.pdbx_seq_one_letter_code
_entity_poly.pdbx_strand_id
1 'polypeptide(L)'
;VTNIERETKMSGSSHSKGVLTLAGFLGGQFAQEKPLAVSAQLTFEQNYGGVDGDSASSAELYALLSSLADVPLKQNLAVTGSINQKGEIQPIGGATEKIESFFDLCEAKGLNGGQGVIIPNQNVDDLMLKEEIIAAVEAAKFHIYSVKTVAEGIELLTGMNCGKREPDGKYTQGSVFHKVQQKLEKYNQSIEAAQIASSQHMDDNASEYEED
;
A
#
# COMPACT_ATOMS: atom_id res chain seq x y z
N VAL A 1 -4.15 8.93 7.19
CA VAL A 1 -2.80 8.37 7.00
C VAL A 1 -1.79 9.46 7.32
N THR A 2 -0.86 9.17 8.19
CA THR A 2 0.22 10.09 8.60
C THR A 2 1.54 9.59 8.02
N ASN A 3 2.29 10.52 7.42
CA ASN A 3 3.64 10.28 6.92
C ASN A 3 4.65 10.79 7.97
N ILE A 4 5.36 9.87 8.62
CA ILE A 4 6.31 10.21 9.69
C ILE A 4 7.49 11.02 9.14
N GLU A 5 8.01 10.69 7.97
CA GLU A 5 9.10 11.43 7.32
C GLU A 5 8.71 12.90 7.07
N ARG A 6 7.45 13.19 6.74
CA ARG A 6 6.95 14.55 6.59
C ARG A 6 6.94 15.30 7.93
N GLU A 7 6.41 14.67 8.97
CA GLU A 7 6.33 15.29 10.31
C GLU A 7 7.73 15.57 10.89
N THR A 8 8.71 14.75 10.52
CA THR A 8 10.12 14.91 10.94
C THR A 8 10.96 15.72 9.94
N LYS A 9 10.35 16.30 8.88
CA LYS A 9 11.00 17.07 7.82
C LYS A 9 12.04 16.26 7.01
N MET A 10 11.84 14.98 6.92
CA MET A 10 12.67 14.05 6.13
C MET A 10 12.01 13.64 4.82
N SER A 11 10.80 14.12 4.52
CA SER A 11 10.06 13.86 3.30
C SER A 11 10.18 15.03 2.32
N GLY A 12 10.61 14.76 1.11
CA GLY A 12 10.50 15.70 0.00
C GLY A 12 9.04 15.91 -0.43
N SER A 13 8.80 16.95 -1.22
CA SER A 13 7.46 17.32 -1.67
C SER A 13 6.81 16.25 -2.54
N SER A 14 7.59 15.58 -3.39
CA SER A 14 7.10 14.52 -4.28
C SER A 14 6.70 13.27 -3.51
N HIS A 15 7.46 12.88 -2.48
CA HIS A 15 7.09 11.79 -1.59
C HIS A 15 5.81 12.12 -0.80
N SER A 16 5.72 13.32 -0.22
CA SER A 16 4.51 13.77 0.47
C SER A 16 3.27 13.75 -0.42
N LYS A 17 3.42 14.15 -1.70
CA LYS A 17 2.36 14.02 -2.72
C LYS A 17 1.94 12.55 -2.91
N GLY A 18 2.89 11.63 -3.01
CA GLY A 18 2.63 10.19 -3.13
C GLY A 18 1.76 9.66 -1.99
N VAL A 19 2.10 9.99 -0.74
CA VAL A 19 1.32 9.58 0.45
C VAL A 19 -0.09 10.20 0.45
N LEU A 20 -0.26 11.43 0.06
CA LEU A 20 -1.59 12.05 -0.08
C LEU A 20 -2.41 11.38 -1.19
N THR A 21 -1.77 10.98 -2.29
CA THR A 21 -2.42 10.29 -3.41
C THR A 21 -2.91 8.90 -3.00
N LEU A 22 -2.08 8.12 -2.27
CA LEU A 22 -2.53 6.81 -1.77
C LEU A 22 -3.69 6.93 -0.76
N ALA A 23 -3.70 7.97 0.06
CA ALA A 23 -4.82 8.24 0.96
C ALA A 23 -6.11 8.56 0.17
N GLY A 24 -5.99 9.32 -0.92
CA GLY A 24 -7.08 9.57 -1.86
C GLY A 24 -7.61 8.28 -2.52
N PHE A 25 -6.72 7.37 -2.93
CA PHE A 25 -7.11 6.06 -3.43
C PHE A 25 -7.91 5.26 -2.40
N LEU A 26 -7.43 5.18 -1.15
CA LEU A 26 -8.15 4.46 -0.08
C LEU A 26 -9.54 5.05 0.16
N GLY A 27 -9.66 6.37 0.20
CA GLY A 27 -10.95 7.04 0.31
C GLY A 27 -11.89 6.70 -0.85
N GLY A 28 -11.37 6.76 -2.08
CA GLY A 28 -12.13 6.42 -3.28
C GLY A 28 -12.57 4.96 -3.36
N GLN A 29 -11.79 4.03 -2.81
CA GLN A 29 -12.13 2.61 -2.81
C GLN A 29 -13.06 2.19 -1.66
N PHE A 30 -12.82 2.68 -0.44
CA PHE A 30 -13.41 2.12 0.77
C PHE A 30 -14.30 3.08 1.57
N ALA A 31 -14.35 4.38 1.23
CA ALA A 31 -15.15 5.39 1.94
C ALA A 31 -16.36 5.89 1.13
N GLN A 32 -17.02 5.01 0.37
CA GLN A 32 -18.14 5.40 -0.48
C GLN A 32 -19.45 5.59 0.33
N GLU A 33 -19.62 4.84 1.40
CA GLU A 33 -20.83 4.85 2.22
C GLU A 33 -20.57 5.41 3.62
N LYS A 34 -19.38 5.15 4.18
CA LYS A 34 -18.95 5.60 5.51
C LYS A 34 -17.54 6.19 5.44
N PRO A 35 -17.20 7.15 6.29
CA PRO A 35 -15.85 7.69 6.37
C PRO A 35 -14.80 6.60 6.65
N LEU A 36 -13.54 6.83 6.25
CA LEU A 36 -12.43 5.97 6.63
C LEU A 36 -12.14 6.11 8.12
N ALA A 37 -12.58 5.15 8.90
CA ALA A 37 -12.29 5.05 10.33
C ALA A 37 -10.94 4.37 10.56
N VAL A 38 -9.86 4.97 10.05
CA VAL A 38 -8.51 4.42 10.22
C VAL A 38 -7.51 5.51 10.53
N SER A 39 -6.68 5.26 11.56
CA SER A 39 -5.43 5.97 11.78
C SER A 39 -4.29 5.05 11.38
N ALA A 40 -3.49 5.46 10.40
CA ALA A 40 -2.35 4.70 9.91
C ALA A 40 -1.13 5.61 9.83
N GLN A 41 0.01 5.09 10.24
CA GLN A 41 1.29 5.76 10.19
C GLN A 41 2.20 4.97 9.24
N LEU A 42 2.89 5.69 8.35
CA LEU A 42 3.86 5.14 7.41
C LEU A 42 5.23 5.69 7.74
N THR A 43 6.24 4.83 7.75
CA THR A 43 7.64 5.21 7.94
C THR A 43 8.55 4.24 7.20
N PHE A 44 9.70 4.74 6.78
CA PHE A 44 10.82 3.93 6.29
C PHE A 44 11.78 3.68 7.44
N GLU A 45 11.63 2.54 8.09
CA GLU A 45 12.49 2.15 9.20
C GLU A 45 13.97 2.16 8.80
N GLN A 46 14.84 2.60 9.71
CA GLN A 46 16.29 2.69 9.50
C GLN A 46 16.71 3.59 8.33
N ASN A 47 15.85 4.51 7.88
CA ASN A 47 16.19 5.55 6.92
C ASN A 47 16.31 6.92 7.60
N TYR A 48 17.51 7.46 7.64
CA TYR A 48 17.85 8.74 8.27
C TYR A 48 18.32 9.81 7.27
N GLY A 49 18.41 9.45 5.99
CA GLY A 49 18.86 10.33 4.90
C GLY A 49 17.76 11.10 4.18
N GLY A 50 16.51 10.93 4.61
CA GLY A 50 15.34 11.49 3.93
C GLY A 50 14.86 10.64 2.75
N VAL A 51 13.63 10.91 2.32
CA VAL A 51 12.96 10.25 1.18
C VAL A 51 12.37 11.33 0.28
N ASP A 52 12.58 11.21 -1.04
CA ASP A 52 11.87 12.03 -2.03
C ASP A 52 11.43 11.15 -3.22
N GLY A 53 10.56 11.71 -4.06
CA GLY A 53 9.93 10.98 -5.16
C GLY A 53 8.69 10.21 -4.70
N ASP A 54 7.72 10.11 -5.60
CA ASP A 54 6.44 9.40 -5.37
C ASP A 54 6.50 7.91 -5.75
N SER A 55 7.66 7.43 -6.22
CA SER A 55 7.86 6.06 -6.71
C SER A 55 7.77 4.97 -5.62
N ALA A 56 7.70 5.35 -4.34
CA ALA A 56 7.45 4.44 -3.22
C ALA A 56 5.95 4.25 -2.92
N SER A 57 5.06 5.10 -3.47
CA SER A 57 3.65 5.14 -3.06
C SER A 57 2.89 3.83 -3.31
N SER A 58 3.27 3.03 -4.31
CA SER A 58 2.70 1.69 -4.49
C SER A 58 3.13 0.72 -3.38
N ALA A 59 4.41 0.74 -2.99
CA ALA A 59 4.92 -0.12 -1.91
C ALA A 59 4.28 0.24 -0.56
N GLU A 60 4.16 1.53 -0.26
CA GLU A 60 3.49 2.05 0.93
C GLU A 60 2.02 1.62 0.97
N LEU A 61 1.31 1.73 -0.17
CA LEU A 61 -0.07 1.29 -0.27
C LEU A 61 -0.20 -0.23 -0.07
N TYR A 62 0.67 -1.03 -0.67
CA TYR A 62 0.63 -2.50 -0.48
C TYR A 62 0.89 -2.89 0.98
N ALA A 63 1.83 -2.24 1.65
CA ALA A 63 2.06 -2.45 3.08
C ALA A 63 0.82 -2.14 3.92
N LEU A 64 0.14 -1.04 3.62
CA LEU A 64 -1.08 -0.63 4.32
C LEU A 64 -2.25 -1.59 4.05
N LEU A 65 -2.45 -2.00 2.79
CA LEU A 65 -3.47 -2.99 2.42
C LEU A 65 -3.21 -4.35 3.09
N SER A 66 -1.94 -4.79 3.15
CA SER A 66 -1.51 -5.99 3.85
C SER A 66 -1.87 -5.94 5.34
N SER A 67 -1.54 -4.83 6.00
CA SER A 67 -1.85 -4.61 7.42
C SER A 67 -3.36 -4.60 7.69
N LEU A 68 -4.15 -3.93 6.85
CA LEU A 68 -5.61 -3.88 6.99
C LEU A 68 -6.26 -5.23 6.71
N ALA A 69 -5.78 -5.96 5.70
CA ALA A 69 -6.34 -7.26 5.32
C ALA A 69 -5.87 -8.40 6.24
N ASP A 70 -4.84 -8.19 7.06
CA ASP A 70 -4.13 -9.23 7.81
C ASP A 70 -3.62 -10.36 6.87
N VAL A 71 -2.95 -9.96 5.79
CA VAL A 71 -2.42 -10.86 4.75
C VAL A 71 -0.95 -10.53 4.51
N PRO A 72 -0.02 -11.48 4.70
CA PRO A 72 1.40 -11.22 4.50
C PRO A 72 1.74 -11.00 3.03
N LEU A 73 2.75 -10.16 2.79
CA LEU A 73 3.34 -9.94 1.47
C LEU A 73 4.57 -10.83 1.27
N LYS A 74 4.81 -11.27 0.04
CA LYS A 74 6.04 -11.96 -0.34
C LYS A 74 7.25 -11.04 -0.14
N GLN A 75 8.19 -11.45 0.69
CA GLN A 75 9.36 -10.65 1.06
C GLN A 75 10.55 -10.80 0.09
N ASN A 76 10.43 -11.66 -0.90
CA ASN A 76 11.40 -11.87 -1.97
C ASN A 76 11.15 -10.99 -3.21
N LEU A 77 10.13 -10.15 -3.17
CA LEU A 77 9.80 -9.22 -4.24
C LEU A 77 10.00 -7.77 -3.78
N ALA A 78 10.80 -7.02 -4.51
CA ALA A 78 10.86 -5.56 -4.37
C ALA A 78 9.78 -4.90 -5.22
N VAL A 79 9.38 -3.69 -4.84
CA VAL A 79 8.35 -2.92 -5.55
C VAL A 79 8.82 -1.50 -5.78
N THR A 80 8.61 -0.98 -6.97
CA THR A 80 8.70 0.45 -7.25
C THR A 80 7.59 0.85 -8.22
N GLY A 81 6.97 1.99 -7.99
CA GLY A 81 5.89 2.52 -8.82
C GLY A 81 5.18 3.66 -8.12
N SER A 82 4.81 4.68 -8.87
CA SER A 82 3.87 5.71 -8.40
C SER A 82 2.44 5.25 -8.67
N ILE A 83 1.49 5.73 -7.89
CA ILE A 83 0.07 5.46 -8.10
C ILE A 83 -0.70 6.75 -8.32
N ASN A 84 -1.84 6.65 -9.01
CA ASN A 84 -2.83 7.71 -9.01
C ASN A 84 -4.02 7.35 -8.08
N GLN A 85 -4.94 8.30 -7.88
CA GLN A 85 -6.09 8.12 -6.99
C GLN A 85 -7.10 7.05 -7.48
N LYS A 86 -6.96 6.56 -8.72
CA LYS A 86 -7.80 5.50 -9.30
C LYS A 86 -7.17 4.11 -9.20
N GLY A 87 -5.93 4.04 -8.69
CA GLY A 87 -5.21 2.78 -8.52
C GLY A 87 -4.48 2.32 -9.79
N GLU A 88 -4.25 3.22 -10.74
CA GLU A 88 -3.36 2.95 -11.87
C GLU A 88 -1.91 3.19 -11.45
N ILE A 89 -1.04 2.28 -11.82
CA ILE A 89 0.41 2.37 -11.58
C ILE A 89 1.02 3.28 -12.65
N GLN A 90 1.76 4.29 -12.20
CA GLN A 90 2.37 5.31 -13.05
C GLN A 90 3.86 5.06 -13.23
N PRO A 91 4.44 5.46 -14.41
CA PRO A 91 5.85 5.28 -14.66
C PRO A 91 6.72 6.11 -13.71
N ILE A 92 7.95 5.64 -13.50
CA ILE A 92 8.91 6.24 -12.58
C ILE A 92 10.26 6.45 -13.25
N GLY A 93 11.07 7.34 -12.69
CA GLY A 93 12.48 7.47 -13.08
C GLY A 93 13.36 6.44 -12.40
N GLY A 94 14.46 6.05 -13.06
CA GLY A 94 15.48 5.16 -12.51
C GLY A 94 15.02 3.72 -12.33
N ALA A 95 14.12 3.22 -13.19
CA ALA A 95 13.64 1.83 -13.10
C ALA A 95 14.78 0.82 -13.30
N THR A 96 15.65 1.06 -14.29
CA THR A 96 16.82 0.22 -14.58
C THR A 96 17.74 0.13 -13.36
N GLU A 97 18.15 1.26 -12.80
CA GLU A 97 19.07 1.33 -11.66
C GLU A 97 18.49 0.67 -10.40
N LYS A 98 17.18 0.79 -10.19
CA LYS A 98 16.50 0.14 -9.06
C LYS A 98 16.44 -1.38 -9.21
N ILE A 99 16.19 -1.87 -10.43
CA ILE A 99 16.24 -3.31 -10.72
C ILE A 99 17.65 -3.84 -10.50
N GLU A 100 18.66 -3.17 -11.07
CA GLU A 100 20.07 -3.56 -10.96
C GLU A 100 20.52 -3.60 -9.50
N SER A 101 20.23 -2.55 -8.73
CA SER A 101 20.61 -2.49 -7.30
C SER A 101 19.97 -3.60 -6.47
N PHE A 102 18.72 -3.95 -6.75
CA PHE A 102 18.06 -5.06 -6.05
C PHE A 102 18.59 -6.42 -6.50
N PHE A 103 18.87 -6.57 -7.79
CA PHE A 103 19.50 -7.77 -8.33
C PHE A 103 20.86 -8.02 -7.69
N ASP A 104 21.74 -7.02 -7.64
CA ASP A 104 23.07 -7.10 -7.02
C ASP A 104 22.98 -7.57 -5.56
N LEU A 105 22.00 -7.04 -4.80
CA LEU A 105 21.74 -7.48 -3.43
C LEU A 105 21.28 -8.94 -3.36
N CYS A 106 20.40 -9.36 -4.26
CA CYS A 106 19.91 -10.74 -4.33
C CYS A 106 21.01 -11.71 -4.74
N GLU A 107 21.84 -11.34 -5.70
CA GLU A 107 22.99 -12.13 -6.15
C GLU A 107 24.00 -12.33 -5.01
N ALA A 108 24.35 -11.27 -4.30
CA ALA A 108 25.25 -11.34 -3.14
C ALA A 108 24.73 -12.25 -2.02
N LYS A 109 23.41 -12.38 -1.87
CA LYS A 109 22.75 -13.28 -0.91
C LYS A 109 22.49 -14.68 -1.46
N GLY A 110 22.68 -14.89 -2.74
CA GLY A 110 22.38 -16.11 -3.46
C GLY A 110 20.96 -16.09 -4.07
N LEU A 111 20.93 -16.12 -5.41
CA LEU A 111 19.68 -16.25 -6.17
C LEU A 111 19.07 -17.64 -5.96
N ASN A 112 17.78 -17.69 -5.65
CA ASN A 112 17.03 -18.94 -5.40
C ASN A 112 15.84 -19.17 -6.36
N GLY A 113 15.71 -18.31 -7.38
CA GLY A 113 14.62 -18.38 -8.37
C GLY A 113 13.28 -17.81 -7.91
N GLY A 114 13.22 -17.24 -6.71
CA GLY A 114 12.00 -16.61 -6.21
C GLY A 114 12.07 -15.09 -6.16
N GLN A 115 13.28 -14.52 -6.26
CA GLN A 115 13.45 -13.06 -6.15
C GLN A 115 13.04 -12.34 -7.43
N GLY A 116 12.56 -11.10 -7.26
CA GLY A 116 12.19 -10.27 -8.39
C GLY A 116 11.76 -8.86 -8.02
N VAL A 117 11.47 -8.07 -9.04
CA VAL A 117 11.03 -6.67 -8.89
C VAL A 117 9.69 -6.49 -9.59
N ILE A 118 8.77 -5.79 -8.94
CA ILE A 118 7.51 -5.32 -9.53
C ILE A 118 7.71 -3.87 -9.96
N ILE A 119 7.44 -3.57 -11.23
CA ILE A 119 7.65 -2.26 -11.86
C ILE A 119 6.38 -1.81 -12.62
N PRO A 120 6.24 -0.49 -12.90
CA PRO A 120 5.18 -0.01 -13.79
C PRO A 120 5.32 -0.57 -15.20
N ASN A 121 4.20 -0.96 -15.81
CA ASN A 121 4.18 -1.49 -17.17
C ASN A 121 4.76 -0.51 -18.20
N GLN A 122 4.55 0.79 -18.01
CA GLN A 122 5.07 1.82 -18.91
C GLN A 122 6.61 1.94 -18.90
N ASN A 123 7.29 1.41 -17.87
CA ASN A 123 8.76 1.41 -17.86
C ASN A 123 9.39 0.24 -18.61
N VAL A 124 8.62 -0.76 -19.05
CA VAL A 124 9.17 -1.98 -19.67
C VAL A 124 9.95 -1.68 -20.94
N ASP A 125 9.41 -0.83 -21.80
CA ASP A 125 10.01 -0.51 -23.11
C ASP A 125 11.30 0.34 -22.99
N ASP A 126 11.52 0.97 -21.83
CA ASP A 126 12.68 1.84 -21.56
C ASP A 126 13.79 1.13 -20.77
N LEU A 127 13.64 -0.18 -20.46
CA LEU A 127 14.62 -0.91 -19.69
C LEU A 127 15.88 -1.18 -20.51
N MET A 128 17.02 -0.84 -19.93
CA MET A 128 18.35 -1.14 -20.48
C MET A 128 19.19 -1.86 -19.40
N LEU A 129 18.89 -3.15 -19.22
CA LEU A 129 19.49 -3.97 -18.17
C LEU A 129 20.83 -4.55 -18.61
N LYS A 130 21.72 -4.79 -17.63
CA LYS A 130 22.98 -5.53 -17.84
C LYS A 130 22.70 -6.95 -18.35
N GLU A 131 23.64 -7.47 -19.16
CA GLU A 131 23.53 -8.82 -19.73
C GLU A 131 23.37 -9.92 -18.66
N GLU A 132 24.00 -9.77 -17.52
CA GLU A 132 23.93 -10.71 -16.40
C GLU A 132 22.50 -10.83 -15.82
N ILE A 133 21.77 -9.70 -15.77
CA ILE A 133 20.37 -9.66 -15.30
C ILE A 133 19.46 -10.31 -16.33
N ILE A 134 19.67 -10.00 -17.62
CA ILE A 134 18.93 -10.61 -18.72
C ILE A 134 19.10 -12.14 -18.68
N ALA A 135 20.36 -12.62 -18.55
CA ALA A 135 20.67 -14.04 -18.44
C ALA A 135 20.03 -14.70 -17.21
N ALA A 136 19.97 -13.98 -16.07
CA ALA A 136 19.33 -14.50 -14.85
C ALA A 136 17.79 -14.59 -15.02
N VAL A 137 17.19 -13.63 -15.72
CA VAL A 137 15.73 -13.64 -16.04
C VAL A 137 15.41 -14.77 -17.00
N GLU A 138 16.19 -14.94 -18.09
CA GLU A 138 16.01 -16.05 -19.05
C GLU A 138 16.18 -17.41 -18.38
N ALA A 139 17.09 -17.53 -17.41
CA ALA A 139 17.30 -18.74 -16.63
C ALA A 139 16.27 -18.94 -15.49
N ALA A 140 15.27 -18.07 -15.37
CA ALA A 140 14.25 -18.05 -14.30
C ALA A 140 14.85 -18.02 -12.88
N LYS A 141 16.03 -17.41 -12.72
CA LYS A 141 16.69 -17.20 -11.42
C LYS A 141 16.32 -15.87 -10.76
N PHE A 142 15.85 -14.91 -11.56
CA PHE A 142 15.35 -13.60 -11.14
C PHE A 142 14.15 -13.24 -12.00
N HIS A 143 13.25 -12.39 -11.48
CA HIS A 143 12.00 -12.08 -12.16
C HIS A 143 11.75 -10.57 -12.20
N ILE A 144 11.18 -10.09 -13.30
CA ILE A 144 10.69 -8.73 -13.46
C ILE A 144 9.20 -8.82 -13.80
N TYR A 145 8.36 -8.29 -12.92
CA TYR A 145 6.91 -8.28 -13.08
C TYR A 145 6.46 -6.87 -13.43
N SER A 146 5.75 -6.71 -14.52
CA SER A 146 5.16 -5.42 -14.89
C SER A 146 3.69 -5.39 -14.51
N VAL A 147 3.25 -4.30 -13.89
CA VAL A 147 1.88 -4.10 -13.44
C VAL A 147 1.30 -2.77 -13.92
N LYS A 148 0.01 -2.75 -14.21
CA LYS A 148 -0.76 -1.58 -14.63
C LYS A 148 -1.60 -1.01 -13.49
N THR A 149 -1.98 -1.85 -12.54
CA THR A 149 -2.92 -1.50 -11.47
C THR A 149 -2.45 -1.98 -10.10
N VAL A 150 -2.95 -1.32 -9.07
CA VAL A 150 -2.78 -1.77 -7.66
C VAL A 150 -3.28 -3.20 -7.47
N ALA A 151 -4.37 -3.58 -8.17
CA ALA A 151 -4.92 -4.94 -8.09
C ALA A 151 -3.92 -6.00 -8.55
N GLU A 152 -3.30 -5.81 -9.72
CA GLU A 152 -2.29 -6.74 -10.23
C GLU A 152 -1.10 -6.88 -9.27
N GLY A 153 -0.63 -5.77 -8.70
CA GLY A 153 0.51 -5.80 -7.77
C GLY A 153 0.21 -6.49 -6.45
N ILE A 154 -0.96 -6.23 -5.85
CA ILE A 154 -1.33 -6.89 -4.60
C ILE A 154 -1.57 -8.39 -4.78
N GLU A 155 -2.10 -8.81 -5.94
CA GLU A 155 -2.25 -10.23 -6.27
C GLU A 155 -0.90 -10.95 -6.40
N LEU A 156 0.09 -10.33 -7.05
CA LEU A 156 1.46 -10.85 -7.13
C LEU A 156 2.07 -11.00 -5.73
N LEU A 157 1.94 -9.97 -4.89
CA LEU A 157 2.55 -9.91 -3.57
C LEU A 157 1.90 -10.86 -2.56
N THR A 158 0.60 -11.07 -2.64
CA THR A 158 -0.15 -11.91 -1.67
C THR A 158 -0.41 -13.32 -2.18
N GLY A 159 -0.46 -13.50 -3.51
CA GLY A 159 -0.97 -14.72 -4.13
C GLY A 159 -2.49 -14.89 -4.00
N MET A 160 -3.20 -13.85 -3.55
CA MET A 160 -4.66 -13.85 -3.39
C MET A 160 -5.31 -12.92 -4.41
N ASN A 161 -6.56 -13.21 -4.79
CA ASN A 161 -7.35 -12.32 -5.63
C ASN A 161 -7.57 -10.97 -4.93
N CYS A 162 -7.39 -9.87 -5.64
CA CYS A 162 -7.62 -8.53 -5.13
C CYS A 162 -9.10 -8.31 -4.77
N GLY A 163 -10.00 -8.82 -5.61
CA GLY A 163 -11.44 -8.66 -5.49
C GLY A 163 -12.00 -7.53 -6.36
N LYS A 164 -13.21 -7.75 -6.85
CA LYS A 164 -14.00 -6.74 -7.58
C LYS A 164 -15.14 -6.26 -6.70
N ARG A 165 -15.52 -5.00 -6.86
CA ARG A 165 -16.68 -4.45 -6.19
C ARG A 165 -17.95 -4.94 -6.89
N GLU A 166 -18.81 -5.60 -6.14
CA GLU A 166 -20.10 -6.14 -6.60
C GLU A 166 -21.20 -5.06 -6.56
N PRO A 167 -22.36 -5.28 -7.20
CA PRO A 167 -23.45 -4.29 -7.22
C PRO A 167 -24.01 -3.92 -5.83
N ASP A 168 -23.84 -4.80 -4.84
CA ASP A 168 -24.21 -4.56 -3.44
C ASP A 168 -23.20 -3.70 -2.65
N GLY A 169 -22.18 -3.18 -3.33
CA GLY A 169 -21.13 -2.37 -2.74
C GLY A 169 -20.03 -3.14 -2.02
N LYS A 170 -20.13 -4.46 -1.92
CA LYS A 170 -19.12 -5.31 -1.28
C LYS A 170 -18.10 -5.81 -2.28
N TYR A 171 -16.91 -6.15 -1.78
CA TYR A 171 -15.90 -6.81 -2.60
C TYR A 171 -16.08 -8.33 -2.62
N THR A 172 -15.63 -8.97 -3.71
CA THR A 172 -15.66 -10.43 -3.88
C THR A 172 -15.19 -11.14 -2.62
N GLN A 173 -16.01 -12.02 -2.07
CA GLN A 173 -15.78 -12.67 -0.78
C GLN A 173 -14.41 -13.39 -0.72
N GLY A 174 -13.69 -13.20 0.39
CA GLY A 174 -12.39 -13.81 0.65
C GLY A 174 -11.21 -13.11 -0.04
N SER A 175 -11.46 -12.12 -0.88
CA SER A 175 -10.41 -11.33 -1.54
C SER A 175 -9.70 -10.37 -0.58
N VAL A 176 -8.57 -9.81 -1.02
CA VAL A 176 -7.80 -8.83 -0.22
C VAL A 176 -8.67 -7.61 0.09
N PHE A 177 -9.33 -7.02 -0.90
CA PHE A 177 -10.18 -5.84 -0.71
C PHE A 177 -11.40 -6.11 0.16
N HIS A 178 -11.97 -7.32 0.09
CA HIS A 178 -13.03 -7.73 1.00
C HIS A 178 -12.56 -7.74 2.47
N LYS A 179 -11.36 -8.27 2.74
CA LYS A 179 -10.77 -8.28 4.08
C LYS A 179 -10.49 -6.86 4.59
N VAL A 180 -9.97 -5.97 3.71
CA VAL A 180 -9.78 -4.55 4.03
C VAL A 180 -11.12 -3.90 4.39
N GLN A 181 -12.15 -4.08 3.56
CA GLN A 181 -13.49 -3.55 3.80
C GLN A 181 -14.05 -4.02 5.15
N GLN A 182 -13.99 -5.31 5.45
CA GLN A 182 -14.43 -5.85 6.74
C GLN A 182 -13.67 -5.25 7.92
N LYS A 183 -12.38 -5.00 7.79
CA LYS A 183 -11.59 -4.39 8.86
C LYS A 183 -12.01 -2.94 9.12
N LEU A 184 -12.21 -2.19 8.06
CA LEU A 184 -12.68 -0.79 8.14
C LEU A 184 -14.10 -0.69 8.70
N GLU A 185 -14.99 -1.62 8.35
CA GLU A 185 -16.34 -1.72 8.92
C GLU A 185 -16.30 -1.97 10.44
N LYS A 186 -15.43 -2.87 10.91
CA LYS A 186 -15.21 -3.10 12.34
C LYS A 186 -14.71 -1.85 13.06
N TYR A 187 -13.81 -1.08 12.45
CA TYR A 187 -13.34 0.17 13.04
C TYR A 187 -14.47 1.21 13.15
N ASN A 188 -15.29 1.35 12.10
CA ASN A 188 -16.47 2.22 12.14
C ASN A 188 -17.44 1.83 13.27
N GLN A 189 -17.78 0.55 13.40
CA GLN A 189 -18.63 0.03 14.46
C GLN A 189 -18.09 0.34 15.86
N SER A 190 -16.77 0.21 16.05
CA SER A 190 -16.12 0.51 17.33
C SER A 190 -16.21 2.01 17.68
N ILE A 191 -16.06 2.90 16.69
CA ILE A 191 -16.18 4.35 16.88
C ILE A 191 -17.65 4.71 17.19
N GLU A 192 -18.61 4.18 16.44
CA GLU A 192 -20.04 4.40 16.68
C GLU A 192 -20.45 3.95 18.10
N ALA A 193 -20.00 2.78 18.53
CA ALA A 193 -20.25 2.28 19.88
C ALA A 193 -19.65 3.17 20.99
N ALA A 194 -18.42 3.67 20.78
CA ALA A 194 -17.79 4.57 21.73
C ALA A 194 -18.50 5.94 21.82
N GLN A 195 -19.02 6.46 20.71
CA GLN A 195 -19.79 7.70 20.67
C GLN A 195 -21.12 7.57 21.41
N ILE A 196 -21.84 6.46 21.23
CA ILE A 196 -23.10 6.18 21.93
C ILE A 196 -22.86 6.10 23.42
N ALA A 197 -21.83 5.38 23.86
CA ALA A 197 -21.49 5.25 25.29
C ALA A 197 -21.14 6.60 25.94
N SER A 198 -20.44 7.48 25.21
CA SER A 198 -20.11 8.82 25.73
C SER A 198 -21.34 9.73 25.80
N SER A 199 -22.29 9.61 24.89
CA SER A 199 -23.53 10.39 24.91
C SER A 199 -24.42 9.99 26.09
N GLN A 200 -24.54 8.70 26.39
CA GLN A 200 -25.31 8.19 27.51
C GLN A 200 -24.74 8.66 28.86
N HIS A 201 -23.42 8.67 29.01
CA HIS A 201 -22.78 9.19 30.22
C HIS A 201 -22.97 10.70 30.44
N MET A 202 -23.12 11.48 29.36
CA MET A 202 -23.43 12.91 29.49
C MET A 202 -24.87 13.16 29.94
N ASP A 203 -25.82 12.36 29.43
CA ASP A 203 -27.24 12.46 29.81
C ASP A 203 -27.48 12.02 31.24
N ASP A 204 -26.81 10.95 31.71
CA ASP A 204 -26.91 10.48 33.11
C ASP A 204 -26.37 11.51 34.09
N ASN A 205 -25.23 12.18 33.77
CA ASN A 205 -24.70 13.24 34.62
C ASN A 205 -25.55 14.53 34.61
N ALA A 206 -26.24 14.84 33.50
CA ALA A 206 -27.10 16.00 33.45
C ALA A 206 -28.36 15.84 34.31
N SER A 207 -28.88 14.62 34.43
CA SER A 207 -30.07 14.35 35.27
C SER A 207 -29.77 14.37 36.77
N GLU A 208 -28.53 14.13 37.22
CA GLU A 208 -28.15 14.25 38.65
C GLU A 208 -28.04 15.71 39.14
N TYR A 209 -27.91 16.70 38.25
CA TYR A 209 -27.82 18.13 38.61
C TYR A 209 -29.15 18.87 38.56
N GLU A 210 -30.25 18.24 38.11
CA GLU A 210 -31.61 18.85 38.11
C GLU A 210 -32.47 18.47 39.33
N GLU A 211 -31.97 17.63 40.25
CA GLU A 211 -32.71 17.19 41.47
C GLU A 211 -32.25 17.88 42.77
N ASP A 212 -31.39 18.89 42.74
CA ASP A 212 -31.02 19.74 43.88
C ASP A 212 -31.59 21.20 43.69
#